data_767c52b4c30d2719f2e7f01eabc0bf48
#
_entry.id   767c52b4c30d2719f2e7f01eabc0bf48
#
_cell.length_a   1.000
_cell.length_b   1.000
_cell.length_c   1.000
_cell.angle_alpha   90.00
_cell.angle_beta   90.00
_cell.angle_gamma   90.00
#
_symmetry.space_group_name_H-M   'P 1'
#
loop_
_entity.id
_entity.type
_entity.pdbx_description
1 polymer ?
#
loop_
_entity_poly.entity_id
_entity_poly.type
_entity_poly.pdbx_seq_one_letter_code
_entity_poly.pdbx_strand_id
1 'polypeptide(L)'
;MKNSKKLIFASLVITFMTLTNANAQDGASKFGIKGGVNFSNLYTEDVDDNNVLTGFNVGFFAKLPISNNIALQPEISYTGKGAELVYNNSLVSGTAQFKLDYIEVPLLLVVNVTKNFNIHAGPYAAYMVSAKTTNKSDSGSYNFEDNIDTDDFNKFDAGLAGGVGIDLEPVSFGVRYNYGLTKIGKEDSSTSFSSPDAKNSVLSVYAAFAF
;
A
#
# COMPACT_ATOMS: atom_id res chain seq x y z
N MET A 1 9.27 -2.59 -27.72
CA MET A 1 9.33 -2.48 -26.25
C MET A 1 7.97 -2.41 -25.56
N LYS A 2 6.88 -1.97 -26.20
CA LYS A 2 5.52 -1.85 -25.58
C LYS A 2 4.85 -3.21 -25.27
N ASN A 3 5.22 -4.28 -25.99
CA ASN A 3 4.62 -5.62 -25.83
C ASN A 3 5.32 -6.50 -24.80
N SER A 4 6.62 -6.27 -24.51
CA SER A 4 7.36 -7.04 -23.50
C SER A 4 6.86 -6.81 -22.08
N LYS A 5 6.42 -5.60 -21.75
CA LYS A 5 5.84 -5.29 -20.41
C LYS A 5 4.50 -6.03 -20.18
N LYS A 6 3.68 -6.18 -21.24
CA LYS A 6 2.43 -6.95 -21.17
C LYS A 6 2.69 -8.45 -21.03
N LEU A 7 3.74 -8.96 -21.65
CA LEU A 7 4.15 -10.37 -21.54
C LEU A 7 4.68 -10.70 -20.14
N ILE A 8 5.45 -9.81 -19.51
CA ILE A 8 5.93 -9.99 -18.13
C ILE A 8 4.76 -10.00 -17.16
N PHE A 9 3.79 -9.11 -17.31
CA PHE A 9 2.60 -9.07 -16.46
C PHE A 9 1.73 -10.32 -16.65
N ALA A 10 1.54 -10.78 -17.90
CA ALA A 10 0.80 -12.00 -18.20
C ALA A 10 1.51 -13.26 -17.66
N SER A 11 2.85 -13.33 -17.74
CA SER A 11 3.61 -14.44 -17.18
C SER A 11 3.55 -14.49 -15.66
N LEU A 12 3.54 -13.33 -14.98
CA LEU A 12 3.40 -13.25 -13.54
C LEU A 12 2.02 -13.78 -13.07
N VAL A 13 0.95 -13.41 -13.79
CA VAL A 13 -0.42 -13.89 -13.51
C VAL A 13 -0.55 -15.40 -13.77
N ILE A 14 0.06 -15.91 -14.84
CA ILE A 14 0.04 -17.34 -15.18
C ILE A 14 0.85 -18.15 -14.14
N THR A 15 2.02 -17.66 -13.69
CA THR A 15 2.82 -18.29 -12.64
C THR A 15 2.03 -18.33 -11.32
N PHE A 16 1.24 -17.30 -11.03
CA PHE A 16 0.38 -17.27 -9.84
C PHE A 16 -0.72 -18.33 -9.90
N MET A 17 -1.29 -18.59 -11.09
CA MET A 17 -2.33 -19.62 -11.29
C MET A 17 -1.78 -21.06 -11.25
N THR A 18 -0.51 -21.29 -11.55
CA THR A 18 0.07 -22.64 -11.52
C THR A 18 0.50 -23.10 -10.13
N LEU A 19 0.58 -22.21 -9.14
CA LEU A 19 0.86 -22.55 -7.75
C LEU A 19 -0.32 -23.25 -7.03
N THR A 20 -1.50 -23.35 -7.67
CA THR A 20 -2.70 -23.93 -7.07
C THR A 20 -2.70 -25.45 -6.94
N ASN A 21 -1.70 -26.15 -7.49
CA ASN A 21 -1.59 -27.63 -7.42
C ASN A 21 -0.63 -28.15 -6.35
N ALA A 22 -0.12 -27.29 -5.47
CA ALA A 22 0.61 -27.74 -4.30
C ALA A 22 -0.38 -28.37 -3.32
N ASN A 23 -0.44 -29.70 -3.27
CA ASN A 23 -1.17 -30.47 -2.27
C ASN A 23 -0.54 -30.18 -0.90
N ALA A 24 -0.99 -29.11 -0.25
CA ALA A 24 -0.72 -28.89 1.16
C ALA A 24 -1.56 -29.92 1.93
N GLN A 25 -0.90 -30.85 2.55
CA GLN A 25 -1.51 -32.01 3.25
C GLN A 25 -2.41 -31.62 4.43
N ASP A 26 -2.46 -30.34 4.85
CA ASP A 26 -3.18 -29.88 6.03
C ASP A 26 -3.86 -28.51 5.85
N GLY A 27 -4.75 -28.38 4.86
CA GLY A 27 -5.63 -27.21 4.70
C GLY A 27 -5.83 -26.78 3.24
N ALA A 28 -7.05 -26.41 2.90
CA ALA A 28 -7.36 -25.90 1.57
C ALA A 28 -6.79 -24.49 1.40
N SER A 29 -6.20 -24.22 0.24
CA SER A 29 -5.82 -22.85 -0.16
C SER A 29 -7.09 -21.98 -0.25
N LYS A 30 -7.03 -20.76 0.28
CA LYS A 30 -8.13 -19.80 0.25
C LYS A 30 -7.77 -18.64 -0.63
N PHE A 31 -8.70 -18.20 -1.44
CA PHE A 31 -8.60 -17.00 -2.26
C PHE A 31 -9.62 -15.99 -1.79
N GLY A 32 -9.36 -14.72 -1.99
CA GLY A 32 -10.33 -13.74 -1.53
C GLY A 32 -10.04 -12.33 -2.04
N ILE A 33 -10.95 -11.45 -1.69
CA ILE A 33 -10.85 -10.01 -1.89
C ILE A 33 -10.61 -9.32 -0.56
N LYS A 34 -9.88 -8.23 -0.60
CA LYS A 34 -9.60 -7.40 0.58
C LYS A 34 -9.78 -5.93 0.24
N GLY A 35 -10.33 -5.17 1.18
CA GLY A 35 -10.44 -3.72 1.06
C GLY A 35 -10.33 -3.05 2.42
N GLY A 36 -9.85 -1.81 2.43
CA GLY A 36 -9.65 -1.10 3.68
C GLY A 36 -9.36 0.38 3.52
N VAL A 37 -9.23 1.02 4.66
CA VAL A 37 -8.85 2.44 4.77
C VAL A 37 -7.39 2.51 5.18
N ASN A 38 -6.65 3.39 4.51
CA ASN A 38 -5.26 3.71 4.79
C ASN A 38 -5.17 5.04 5.51
N PHE A 39 -4.34 5.08 6.52
CA PHE A 39 -3.88 6.28 7.19
C PHE A 39 -2.39 6.39 6.89
N SER A 40 -2.03 7.27 5.97
CA SER A 40 -0.67 7.37 5.45
C SER A 40 -0.02 8.69 5.80
N ASN A 41 1.29 8.65 5.98
CA ASN A 41 2.15 9.81 6.10
C ASN A 41 3.46 9.56 5.35
N LEU A 42 4.15 10.63 5.00
CA LEU A 42 5.51 10.59 4.49
C LEU A 42 6.47 10.83 5.66
N TYR A 43 7.25 9.80 6.00
CA TYR A 43 8.27 9.91 7.04
C TYR A 43 9.53 10.55 6.45
N THR A 44 9.98 11.64 7.09
CA THR A 44 11.29 12.26 6.86
C THR A 44 12.01 12.39 8.20
N GLU A 45 13.35 12.29 8.23
CA GLU A 45 14.12 12.36 9.48
C GLU A 45 14.06 13.76 10.14
N ASP A 46 13.69 14.79 9.38
CA ASP A 46 13.78 16.20 9.80
C ASP A 46 12.42 16.89 10.04
N VAL A 47 11.28 16.23 9.83
CA VAL A 47 9.96 16.87 9.93
C VAL A 47 8.98 15.98 10.70
N ASP A 48 8.62 16.42 11.91
CA ASP A 48 7.50 15.86 12.69
C ASP A 48 6.17 16.48 12.21
N ASP A 49 5.69 16.07 11.02
CA ASP A 49 4.36 16.45 10.57
C ASP A 49 3.36 15.34 10.90
N ASN A 50 2.39 15.65 11.77
CA ASN A 50 1.39 14.70 12.27
C ASN A 50 0.13 14.61 11.39
N ASN A 51 0.12 15.22 10.22
CA ASN A 51 -1.05 15.23 9.36
C ASN A 51 -1.11 13.96 8.51
N VAL A 52 -2.17 13.20 8.72
CA VAL A 52 -2.38 11.90 8.12
C VAL A 52 -3.31 12.02 6.93
N LEU A 53 -2.86 11.59 5.75
CA LEU A 53 -3.72 11.45 4.58
C LEU A 53 -4.53 10.17 4.68
N THR A 54 -5.86 10.31 4.56
CA THR A 54 -6.75 9.16 4.46
C THR A 54 -6.86 8.70 3.01
N GLY A 55 -6.54 7.42 2.78
CA GLY A 55 -6.63 6.73 1.50
C GLY A 55 -7.45 5.45 1.60
N PHE A 56 -7.43 4.64 0.54
CA PHE A 56 -8.05 3.31 0.53
C PHE A 56 -7.12 2.29 -0.11
N ASN A 57 -7.40 1.03 0.15
CA ASN A 57 -6.80 -0.09 -0.57
C ASN A 57 -7.89 -1.09 -0.98
N VAL A 58 -7.69 -1.75 -2.11
CA VAL A 58 -8.55 -2.84 -2.57
C VAL A 58 -7.70 -3.82 -3.39
N GLY A 59 -7.92 -5.12 -3.20
CA GLY A 59 -7.11 -6.11 -3.90
C GLY A 59 -7.56 -7.53 -3.67
N PHE A 60 -6.71 -8.44 -4.13
CA PHE A 60 -6.88 -9.88 -4.02
C PHE A 60 -5.78 -10.48 -3.17
N PHE A 61 -6.09 -11.58 -2.52
CA PHE A 61 -5.10 -12.38 -1.78
C PHE A 61 -5.30 -13.87 -2.03
N ALA A 62 -4.24 -14.62 -1.83
CA ALA A 62 -4.28 -16.07 -1.68
C ALA A 62 -3.63 -16.44 -0.35
N LYS A 63 -4.29 -17.24 0.48
CA LYS A 63 -3.72 -17.80 1.72
C LYS A 63 -3.38 -19.26 1.46
N LEU A 64 -2.09 -19.55 1.39
CA LEU A 64 -1.52 -20.85 1.02
C LEU A 64 -0.94 -21.51 2.28
N PRO A 65 -1.62 -22.47 2.89
CA PRO A 65 -1.11 -23.15 4.08
C PRO A 65 0.20 -23.89 3.80
N ILE A 66 1.19 -23.69 4.68
CA ILE A 66 2.47 -24.40 4.69
C ILE A 66 2.44 -25.47 5.79
N SER A 67 1.75 -25.18 6.88
CA SER A 67 1.51 -26.09 8.00
C SER A 67 0.21 -25.72 8.70
N ASN A 68 -0.18 -26.47 9.74
CA ASN A 68 -1.42 -26.22 10.50
C ASN A 68 -1.56 -24.78 11.01
N ASN A 69 -0.44 -24.12 11.30
CA ASN A 69 -0.44 -22.79 11.91
C ASN A 69 0.25 -21.72 11.05
N ILE A 70 0.85 -22.11 9.92
CA ILE A 70 1.64 -21.18 9.08
C ILE A 70 1.13 -21.21 7.65
N ALA A 71 0.93 -20.04 7.08
CA ALA A 71 0.57 -19.86 5.68
C ALA A 71 1.41 -18.78 5.01
N LEU A 72 1.64 -18.92 3.71
CA LEU A 72 2.16 -17.85 2.86
C LEU A 72 0.96 -17.11 2.25
N GLN A 73 0.98 -15.78 2.29
CA GLN A 73 -0.10 -14.97 1.77
C GLN A 73 0.42 -13.91 0.79
N PRO A 74 0.57 -14.27 -0.51
CA PRO A 74 0.75 -13.27 -1.56
C PRO A 74 -0.54 -12.48 -1.77
N GLU A 75 -0.36 -11.17 -2.02
CA GLU A 75 -1.46 -10.26 -2.32
C GLU A 75 -1.11 -9.40 -3.54
N ILE A 76 -2.14 -8.84 -4.17
CA ILE A 76 -2.01 -7.76 -5.15
C ILE A 76 -3.10 -6.74 -4.87
N SER A 77 -2.76 -5.48 -4.71
CA SER A 77 -3.71 -4.43 -4.37
C SER A 77 -3.40 -3.11 -5.06
N TYR A 78 -4.46 -2.36 -5.34
CA TYR A 78 -4.39 -0.94 -5.57
C TYR A 78 -4.44 -0.24 -4.21
N THR A 79 -3.51 0.65 -3.94
CA THR A 79 -3.37 1.31 -2.64
C THR A 79 -3.02 2.79 -2.80
N GLY A 80 -3.81 3.66 -2.18
CA GLY A 80 -3.53 5.08 -2.06
C GLY A 80 -2.69 5.35 -0.81
N LYS A 81 -1.59 6.07 -1.01
CA LYS A 81 -0.64 6.54 0.02
C LYS A 81 -0.40 8.04 -0.16
N GLY A 82 0.35 8.65 0.74
CA GLY A 82 0.76 10.05 0.60
C GLY A 82 0.84 10.78 1.93
N ALA A 83 0.75 12.11 1.86
CA ALA A 83 0.75 12.99 3.01
C ALA A 83 -0.24 14.14 2.85
N GLU A 84 -0.65 14.68 3.97
CA GLU A 84 -1.44 15.90 4.08
C GLU A 84 -0.65 16.96 4.84
N LEU A 85 -0.60 18.16 4.30
CA LEU A 85 0.02 19.33 4.94
C LEU A 85 -1.07 20.37 5.23
N VAL A 86 -1.29 20.68 6.49
CA VAL A 86 -2.16 21.78 6.91
C VAL A 86 -1.32 23.01 7.13
N TYR A 87 -1.62 24.09 6.43
CA TYR A 87 -0.97 25.38 6.61
C TYR A 87 -1.96 26.40 7.16
N ASN A 88 -1.51 27.15 8.16
CA ASN A 88 -2.31 28.20 8.79
C ASN A 88 -1.42 29.43 9.02
N ASN A 89 -1.48 30.35 8.10
CA ASN A 89 -0.78 31.63 8.15
C ASN A 89 -1.78 32.78 8.35
N SER A 90 -1.30 33.93 8.83
CA SER A 90 -2.13 35.11 9.10
C SER A 90 -2.94 35.62 7.89
N LEU A 91 -2.61 35.19 6.67
CA LEU A 91 -3.23 35.62 5.43
C LEU A 91 -3.99 34.51 4.71
N VAL A 92 -3.56 33.24 4.85
CA VAL A 92 -4.16 32.10 4.13
C VAL A 92 -4.07 30.85 4.99
N SER A 93 -5.20 30.17 5.16
CA SER A 93 -5.31 28.83 5.77
C SER A 93 -5.78 27.83 4.73
N GLY A 94 -5.32 26.58 4.82
CA GLY A 94 -5.75 25.53 3.91
C GLY A 94 -5.03 24.22 4.11
N THR A 95 -5.35 23.28 3.24
CA THR A 95 -4.79 21.91 3.26
C THR A 95 -4.25 21.55 1.88
N ALA A 96 -2.99 21.15 1.83
CA ALA A 96 -2.37 20.58 0.65
C ALA A 96 -2.25 19.06 0.84
N GLN A 97 -2.82 18.28 -0.09
CA GLN A 97 -2.75 16.83 -0.09
C GLN A 97 -1.88 16.35 -1.24
N PHE A 98 -0.98 15.45 -0.93
CA PHE A 98 -0.12 14.78 -1.90
C PHE A 98 -0.50 13.31 -1.94
N LYS A 99 -1.19 12.89 -3.02
CA LYS A 99 -1.74 11.55 -3.18
C LYS A 99 -0.92 10.76 -4.18
N LEU A 100 -0.48 9.58 -3.77
CA LEU A 100 0.30 8.63 -4.57
C LEU A 100 -0.44 7.30 -4.63
N ASP A 101 -0.79 6.86 -5.82
CA ASP A 101 -1.47 5.58 -6.02
C ASP A 101 -0.50 4.54 -6.54
N TYR A 102 -0.54 3.35 -5.96
CA TYR A 102 0.36 2.24 -6.26
C TYR A 102 -0.40 0.96 -6.57
N ILE A 103 0.20 0.14 -7.42
CA ILE A 103 -0.06 -1.31 -7.41
C ILE A 103 0.99 -1.93 -6.48
N GLU A 104 0.53 -2.54 -5.40
CA GLU A 104 1.36 -3.12 -4.34
C GLU A 104 1.20 -4.65 -4.31
N VAL A 105 2.33 -5.34 -4.14
CA VAL A 105 2.41 -6.81 -4.06
C VAL A 105 3.14 -7.19 -2.77
N PRO A 106 2.43 -7.38 -1.66
CA PRO A 106 2.96 -7.96 -0.43
C PRO A 106 3.12 -9.48 -0.56
N LEU A 107 4.14 -10.02 0.12
CA LEU A 107 4.33 -11.45 0.33
C LEU A 107 4.47 -11.70 1.83
N LEU A 108 3.41 -12.16 2.47
CA LEU A 108 3.32 -12.24 3.92
C LEU A 108 3.44 -13.67 4.41
N LEU A 109 4.17 -13.86 5.48
CA LEU A 109 4.08 -15.04 6.32
C LEU A 109 2.99 -14.79 7.37
N VAL A 110 2.00 -15.66 7.41
CA VAL A 110 0.88 -15.62 8.36
C VAL A 110 1.05 -16.72 9.37
N VAL A 111 1.06 -16.37 10.66
CA VAL A 111 1.13 -17.30 11.78
C VAL A 111 -0.19 -17.25 12.54
N ASN A 112 -0.97 -18.31 12.50
CA ASN A 112 -2.21 -18.45 13.27
C ASN A 112 -1.86 -18.79 14.72
N VAL A 113 -1.97 -17.81 15.61
CA VAL A 113 -1.70 -17.96 17.06
C VAL A 113 -2.84 -18.73 17.72
N THR A 114 -4.07 -18.49 17.26
CA THR A 114 -5.26 -19.25 17.63
C THR A 114 -6.07 -19.57 16.37
N LYS A 115 -7.21 -20.23 16.51
CA LYS A 115 -8.12 -20.52 15.38
C LYS A 115 -8.62 -19.24 14.67
N ASN A 116 -8.73 -18.16 15.42
CA ASN A 116 -9.32 -16.91 14.94
C ASN A 116 -8.35 -15.73 14.94
N PHE A 117 -7.15 -15.85 15.51
CA PHE A 117 -6.20 -14.74 15.60
C PHE A 117 -4.90 -15.10 14.91
N ASN A 118 -4.46 -14.22 14.02
CA ASN A 118 -3.21 -14.34 13.31
C ASN A 118 -2.31 -13.10 13.45
N ILE A 119 -1.03 -13.33 13.31
CA ILE A 119 0.00 -12.30 13.13
C ILE A 119 0.59 -12.53 11.74
N HIS A 120 0.83 -11.48 11.00
CA HIS A 120 1.42 -11.60 9.67
C HIS A 120 2.49 -10.53 9.44
N ALA A 121 3.55 -10.91 8.74
CA ALA A 121 4.62 -10.01 8.37
C ALA A 121 5.31 -10.47 7.09
N GLY A 122 5.92 -9.53 6.36
CA GLY A 122 6.69 -9.84 5.16
C GLY A 122 7.08 -8.61 4.37
N PRO A 123 7.86 -8.78 3.31
CA PRO A 123 8.21 -7.71 2.40
C PRO A 123 7.03 -7.32 1.49
N TYR A 124 7.08 -6.11 0.97
CA TYR A 124 6.25 -5.68 -0.14
C TYR A 124 7.08 -4.95 -1.20
N ALA A 125 6.58 -4.99 -2.43
CA ALA A 125 7.03 -4.15 -3.52
C ALA A 125 5.82 -3.44 -4.12
N ALA A 126 5.99 -2.19 -4.56
CA ALA A 126 4.92 -1.40 -5.14
C ALA A 126 5.43 -0.57 -6.32
N TYR A 127 4.54 -0.31 -7.27
CA TYR A 127 4.83 0.52 -8.42
C TYR A 127 3.80 1.65 -8.51
N MET A 128 4.29 2.91 -8.53
CA MET A 128 3.48 4.10 -8.63
C MET A 128 2.80 4.20 -9.99
N VAL A 129 1.49 4.36 -9.98
CA VAL A 129 0.66 4.46 -11.19
C VAL A 129 0.04 5.84 -11.36
N SER A 130 -0.06 6.64 -10.29
CA SER A 130 -0.60 8.00 -10.30
C SER A 130 0.03 8.84 -9.19
N ALA A 131 0.22 10.12 -9.45
CA ALA A 131 0.60 11.13 -8.47
C ALA A 131 -0.27 12.37 -8.67
N LYS A 132 -0.88 12.88 -7.60
CA LYS A 132 -1.75 14.05 -7.62
C LYS A 132 -1.47 14.96 -6.45
N THR A 133 -1.55 16.26 -6.69
CA THR A 133 -1.60 17.25 -5.64
C THR A 133 -2.97 17.92 -5.64
N THR A 134 -3.52 18.13 -4.46
CA THR A 134 -4.78 18.85 -4.27
C THR A 134 -4.55 19.93 -3.22
N ASN A 135 -4.85 21.16 -3.54
CA ASN A 135 -4.84 22.25 -2.59
C ASN A 135 -6.25 22.77 -2.35
N LYS A 136 -6.64 22.88 -1.09
CA LYS A 136 -7.93 23.42 -0.66
C LYS A 136 -7.67 24.57 0.31
N SER A 137 -7.97 25.78 -0.11
CA SER A 137 -7.95 26.97 0.75
C SER A 137 -9.30 27.15 1.42
N ASP A 138 -9.32 27.51 2.69
CA ASP A 138 -10.56 27.76 3.46
C ASP A 138 -11.37 28.93 2.86
N SER A 139 -10.71 29.86 2.18
CA SER A 139 -11.37 30.95 1.44
C SER A 139 -11.94 30.54 0.09
N GLY A 140 -11.63 29.33 -0.40
CA GLY A 140 -12.03 28.82 -1.72
C GLY A 140 -11.27 29.45 -2.91
N SER A 141 -10.46 30.49 -2.68
CA SER A 141 -9.84 31.30 -3.75
C SER A 141 -8.63 30.62 -4.40
N TYR A 142 -8.07 29.57 -3.79
CA TYR A 142 -6.87 28.87 -4.25
C TYR A 142 -7.06 27.35 -4.29
N ASN A 143 -8.26 26.89 -4.68
CA ASN A 143 -8.52 25.47 -4.84
C ASN A 143 -8.02 25.01 -6.21
N PHE A 144 -7.12 24.04 -6.24
CA PHE A 144 -6.69 23.38 -7.47
C PHE A 144 -6.41 21.91 -7.23
N GLU A 145 -6.60 21.10 -8.26
CA GLU A 145 -6.15 19.71 -8.33
C GLU A 145 -5.33 19.59 -9.62
N ASP A 146 -4.10 19.07 -9.48
CA ASP A 146 -3.20 18.89 -10.61
C ASP A 146 -2.60 17.48 -10.57
N ASN A 147 -2.42 16.88 -11.76
CA ASN A 147 -1.72 15.63 -11.92
C ASN A 147 -0.23 15.92 -12.06
N ILE A 148 0.56 15.34 -11.19
CA ILE A 148 2.01 15.47 -11.23
C ILE A 148 2.56 14.34 -12.12
N ASP A 149 3.58 14.66 -12.94
CA ASP A 149 4.24 13.62 -13.73
C ASP A 149 4.94 12.64 -12.78
N THR A 150 4.56 11.37 -12.90
CA THR A 150 5.17 10.30 -12.09
C THR A 150 6.64 10.08 -12.45
N ASP A 151 7.13 10.64 -13.56
CA ASP A 151 8.55 10.55 -13.96
C ASP A 151 9.48 11.38 -13.07
N ASP A 152 8.94 12.34 -12.33
CA ASP A 152 9.66 13.15 -11.35
C ASP A 152 9.93 12.40 -10.03
N PHE A 153 9.29 11.24 -9.83
CA PHE A 153 9.42 10.42 -8.63
C PHE A 153 10.11 9.09 -8.88
N ASN A 154 10.58 8.49 -7.80
CA ASN A 154 10.95 7.08 -7.81
C ASN A 154 9.64 6.25 -7.84
N LYS A 155 9.33 5.66 -8.99
CA LYS A 155 8.08 4.88 -9.17
C LYS A 155 8.07 3.57 -8.38
N PHE A 156 9.23 3.11 -7.96
CA PHE A 156 9.36 1.85 -7.21
C PHE A 156 9.42 2.14 -5.71
N ASP A 157 8.51 1.51 -4.96
CA ASP A 157 8.49 1.52 -3.50
C ASP A 157 8.62 0.09 -3.00
N ALA A 158 9.45 -0.13 -2.00
CA ALA A 158 9.62 -1.42 -1.34
C ALA A 158 9.82 -1.22 0.15
N GLY A 159 9.36 -2.19 0.93
CA GLY A 159 9.42 -2.09 2.37
C GLY A 159 8.99 -3.36 3.08
N LEU A 160 8.68 -3.22 4.35
CA LEU A 160 8.19 -4.27 5.22
C LEU A 160 6.75 -3.96 5.66
N ALA A 161 5.95 -5.00 5.72
CA ALA A 161 4.59 -4.98 6.23
C ALA A 161 4.46 -5.90 7.44
N GLY A 162 3.73 -5.46 8.46
CA GLY A 162 3.45 -6.27 9.65
C GLY A 162 2.09 -5.92 10.24
N GLY A 163 1.38 -6.92 10.77
CA GLY A 163 0.05 -6.68 11.29
C GLY A 163 -0.55 -7.87 12.03
N VAL A 164 -1.79 -7.67 12.43
CA VAL A 164 -2.59 -8.67 13.13
C VAL A 164 -3.96 -8.80 12.46
N GLY A 165 -4.57 -9.96 12.56
CA GLY A 165 -5.88 -10.21 11.98
C GLY A 165 -6.73 -11.14 12.82
N ILE A 166 -8.05 -11.00 12.66
CA ILE A 166 -9.07 -11.87 13.22
C ILE A 166 -9.81 -12.52 12.07
N ASP A 167 -9.77 -13.84 11.99
CA ASP A 167 -10.43 -14.67 10.99
C ASP A 167 -11.76 -15.20 11.54
N LEU A 168 -12.87 -14.74 10.98
CA LEU A 168 -14.26 -15.13 11.33
C LEU A 168 -14.95 -15.73 10.11
N GLU A 169 -14.32 -16.69 9.47
CA GLU A 169 -14.71 -17.28 8.19
C GLU A 169 -16.19 -17.14 7.80
N PRO A 170 -16.46 -16.64 6.59
CA PRO A 170 -15.55 -16.31 5.48
C PRO A 170 -14.95 -14.90 5.53
N VAL A 171 -15.23 -14.12 6.57
CA VAL A 171 -14.79 -12.73 6.73
C VAL A 171 -13.60 -12.65 7.68
N SER A 172 -12.65 -11.80 7.36
CA SER A 172 -11.53 -11.46 8.24
C SER A 172 -11.41 -9.95 8.40
N PHE A 173 -10.92 -9.49 9.52
CA PHE A 173 -10.59 -8.09 9.82
C PHE A 173 -9.16 -8.00 10.29
N GLY A 174 -8.50 -6.89 10.01
CA GLY A 174 -7.14 -6.72 10.49
C GLY A 174 -6.64 -5.29 10.43
N VAL A 175 -5.49 -5.12 11.11
CA VAL A 175 -4.71 -3.88 11.09
C VAL A 175 -3.31 -4.24 10.62
N ARG A 176 -2.76 -3.44 9.70
CA ARG A 176 -1.44 -3.62 9.11
C ARG A 176 -0.71 -2.30 9.05
N TYR A 177 0.58 -2.34 9.37
CA TYR A 177 1.49 -1.24 9.20
C TYR A 177 2.49 -1.58 8.09
N ASN A 178 2.61 -0.71 7.08
CA ASN A 178 3.59 -0.80 6.02
C ASN A 178 4.64 0.29 6.23
N TYR A 179 5.91 -0.10 6.31
CA TYR A 179 7.06 0.79 6.44
C TYR A 179 7.90 0.74 5.17
N GLY A 180 7.94 1.86 4.44
CA GLY A 180 8.74 2.03 3.23
C GLY A 180 10.23 2.15 3.54
N LEU A 181 11.04 1.46 2.76
CA LEU A 181 12.51 1.52 2.83
C LEU A 181 13.09 2.36 1.70
N THR A 182 12.35 2.52 0.60
CA THR A 182 12.76 3.29 -0.57
C THR A 182 12.34 4.75 -0.45
N LYS A 183 13.20 5.65 -0.93
CA LYS A 183 12.93 7.08 -1.01
C LYS A 183 12.00 7.36 -2.20
N ILE A 184 11.04 8.27 -2.03
CA ILE A 184 10.06 8.65 -3.06
C ILE A 184 10.65 9.71 -4.00
N GLY A 185 11.46 10.62 -3.49
CA GLY A 185 12.08 11.68 -4.28
C GLY A 185 13.26 11.19 -5.10
N LYS A 186 13.48 11.79 -6.26
CA LYS A 186 14.71 11.65 -7.06
C LYS A 186 15.69 12.76 -6.70
N GLU A 187 16.97 12.43 -6.57
CA GLU A 187 18.04 13.38 -6.23
C GLU A 187 18.27 14.46 -7.31
N ASP A 188 17.90 14.18 -8.58
CA ASP A 188 18.10 15.07 -9.72
C ASP A 188 16.84 15.86 -10.15
N SER A 189 15.76 15.82 -9.40
CA SER A 189 14.54 16.58 -9.77
C SER A 189 14.70 18.07 -9.43
N SER A 190 14.67 18.92 -10.45
CA SER A 190 14.68 20.39 -10.32
C SER A 190 13.33 20.98 -9.86
N THR A 191 12.40 20.17 -9.45
CA THR A 191 11.09 20.58 -8.96
C THR A 191 11.14 20.96 -7.48
N SER A 192 10.53 22.09 -7.13
CA SER A 192 10.48 22.66 -5.77
C SER A 192 9.76 21.78 -4.73
N PHE A 193 9.32 20.59 -5.09
CA PHE A 193 8.67 19.58 -4.25
C PHE A 193 9.59 18.40 -3.89
N SER A 194 10.89 18.58 -3.99
CA SER A 194 11.84 17.56 -3.62
C SER A 194 11.95 17.46 -2.08
N SER A 195 11.24 16.48 -1.50
CA SER A 195 11.63 15.89 -0.22
C SER A 195 12.37 14.56 -0.55
N PRO A 196 13.67 14.63 -0.89
CA PRO A 196 14.40 13.48 -1.48
C PRO A 196 14.43 12.27 -0.55
N ASP A 197 14.31 12.48 0.75
CA ASP A 197 14.42 11.44 1.78
C ASP A 197 13.09 10.89 2.30
N ALA A 198 11.95 11.36 1.77
CA ALA A 198 10.64 10.92 2.20
C ALA A 198 10.38 9.44 1.87
N LYS A 199 9.89 8.69 2.85
CA LYS A 199 9.52 7.29 2.75
C LYS A 199 8.04 7.11 3.11
N ASN A 200 7.38 6.11 2.52
CA ASN A 200 5.99 5.80 2.84
C ASN A 200 5.84 5.16 4.23
N SER A 201 4.87 5.62 4.98
CA SER A 201 4.42 5.03 6.25
C SER A 201 2.89 4.94 6.21
N VAL A 202 2.33 3.73 6.32
CA VAL A 202 0.89 3.51 6.14
C VAL A 202 0.36 2.56 7.20
N LEU A 203 -0.63 3.02 7.97
CA LEU A 203 -1.46 2.18 8.81
C LEU A 203 -2.75 1.85 8.04
N SER A 204 -3.05 0.57 7.85
CA SER A 204 -4.25 0.10 7.16
C SER A 204 -5.17 -0.64 8.12
N VAL A 205 -6.47 -0.30 8.08
CA VAL A 205 -7.53 -1.10 8.70
C VAL A 205 -8.34 -1.71 7.56
N TYR A 206 -8.49 -3.04 7.54
CA TYR A 206 -9.08 -3.73 6.41
C TYR A 206 -10.06 -4.82 6.82
N ALA A 207 -10.96 -5.13 5.89
CA ALA A 207 -11.77 -6.34 5.88
C ALA A 207 -11.41 -7.19 4.66
N ALA A 208 -11.54 -8.50 4.78
CA ALA A 208 -11.29 -9.45 3.71
C ALA A 208 -12.40 -10.51 3.68
N PHE A 209 -12.70 -11.01 2.49
CA PHE A 209 -13.67 -12.09 2.26
C PHE A 209 -12.99 -13.20 1.46
N ALA A 210 -12.97 -14.40 2.03
CA ALA A 210 -12.41 -15.61 1.41
C ALA A 210 -13.52 -16.49 0.81
N PHE A 211 -13.25 -17.08 -0.35
CA PHE A 211 -14.16 -17.97 -1.09
C PHE A 211 -13.44 -19.25 -1.56
#